data_ae1f5c9d27f47313289afac1ecbb8100
#
_entry.id   ae1f5c9d27f47313289afac1ecbb8100
#
_cell.length_a   1.000
_cell.length_b   1.000
_cell.length_c   1.000
_cell.angle_alpha   90.00
_cell.angle_beta   90.00
_cell.angle_gamma   90.00
#
_symmetry.space_group_name_H-M   'P 1'
#
loop_
_entity.id
_entity.type
_entity.pdbx_description
1 polymer ?
#
loop_
_entity_poly.entity_id
_entity_poly.type
_entity_poly.pdbx_seq_one_letter_code
_entity_poly.pdbx_strand_id
1 'polypeptide(L)'
;MSFRSSLSADPGLLRVVASYAAILLAGVVACAAAAGHSASGRLPTLRADTVALRRVLDSIADAHHGIVGYSVIDLETGARISRRGDETFPTASLIKVSILVTVYDLVAKGQLSLDDPLTVLKIDQVPGSGIIQFLHNGTILTVHDAAWLMSTISDNTATNLLLDRIIIRRVWAKMDSLGLQHTRVHSKSFLRNSSVAMDSSVKYGLGVTTPNEMAHLFELMALGKAVNPASDSTMLDILEHNTTDFMLQRYAGGARAAHKDGETDAVRTECTLWYLRNRVVACVMTKENKDQRWILDNEPQLTLANMGLAIINAFGGVPPAPPSS
;
A
#
# COMPACT_ATOMS: atom_id res chain seq x y z
N MET A 1 -62.37 -30.85 -39.89
CA MET A 1 -61.50 -32.02 -40.07
C MET A 1 -60.49 -32.04 -38.95
N SER A 2 -60.67 -32.95 -37.99
CA SER A 2 -59.87 -33.09 -36.76
C SER A 2 -58.87 -34.18 -37.01
N PHE A 3 -57.57 -33.86 -36.87
CA PHE A 3 -56.49 -34.87 -36.81
C PHE A 3 -56.03 -35.01 -35.36
N ARG A 4 -56.41 -36.10 -34.72
CA ARG A 4 -55.82 -36.60 -33.48
C ARG A 4 -54.66 -37.52 -33.89
N SER A 5 -53.43 -37.16 -33.56
CA SER A 5 -52.27 -38.05 -33.58
C SER A 5 -52.01 -38.56 -32.17
N SER A 6 -52.22 -39.84 -31.94
CA SER A 6 -51.84 -40.58 -30.74
C SER A 6 -50.33 -40.90 -30.80
N LEU A 7 -49.52 -40.33 -29.92
CA LEU A 7 -48.15 -40.77 -29.70
C LEU A 7 -48.18 -41.87 -28.64
N SER A 8 -47.88 -43.10 -29.04
CA SER A 8 -47.60 -44.21 -28.15
C SER A 8 -46.19 -44.10 -27.63
N ALA A 9 -46.03 -44.01 -26.32
CA ALA A 9 -44.71 -43.99 -25.68
C ALA A 9 -44.07 -45.40 -25.72
N ASP A 10 -42.90 -45.49 -26.26
CA ASP A 10 -42.08 -46.71 -26.32
C ASP A 10 -41.55 -47.05 -24.89
N PRO A 11 -41.87 -48.27 -24.35
CA PRO A 11 -41.39 -48.68 -23.03
C PRO A 11 -39.86 -48.83 -22.93
N GLY A 12 -39.16 -48.94 -24.05
CA GLY A 12 -37.69 -49.01 -24.11
C GLY A 12 -36.99 -47.69 -23.76
N LEU A 13 -37.64 -46.56 -24.14
CA LEU A 13 -37.07 -45.21 -23.90
C LEU A 13 -37.11 -44.82 -22.41
N LEU A 14 -38.16 -45.25 -21.67
CA LEU A 14 -38.27 -45.00 -20.23
C LEU A 14 -37.17 -45.69 -19.39
N ARG A 15 -36.71 -46.86 -19.79
CA ARG A 15 -35.68 -47.60 -19.05
C ARG A 15 -34.31 -46.99 -19.26
N VAL A 16 -33.99 -46.43 -20.43
CA VAL A 16 -32.73 -45.78 -20.71
C VAL A 16 -32.61 -44.44 -19.94
N VAL A 17 -33.68 -43.66 -19.90
CA VAL A 17 -33.71 -42.38 -19.18
C VAL A 17 -33.56 -42.59 -17.65
N ALA A 18 -34.18 -43.64 -17.10
CA ALA A 18 -34.05 -43.96 -15.67
C ALA A 18 -32.62 -44.40 -15.28
N SER A 19 -31.90 -45.09 -16.16
CA SER A 19 -30.50 -45.52 -15.94
C SER A 19 -29.54 -44.34 -15.98
N TYR A 20 -29.73 -43.35 -16.85
CA TYR A 20 -28.91 -42.16 -16.91
C TYR A 20 -29.16 -41.22 -15.71
N ALA A 21 -30.38 -41.13 -15.22
CA ALA A 21 -30.73 -40.34 -14.03
C ALA A 21 -30.07 -40.91 -12.76
N ALA A 22 -29.99 -42.25 -12.63
CA ALA A 22 -29.32 -42.89 -11.49
C ALA A 22 -27.80 -42.72 -11.50
N ILE A 23 -27.16 -42.70 -12.68
CA ILE A 23 -25.71 -42.47 -12.83
C ILE A 23 -25.37 -40.99 -12.55
N LEU A 24 -26.19 -40.04 -12.97
CA LEU A 24 -26.02 -38.62 -12.67
C LEU A 24 -26.21 -38.30 -11.20
N LEU A 25 -27.15 -38.94 -10.50
CA LEU A 25 -27.35 -38.75 -9.06
C LEU A 25 -26.20 -39.35 -8.22
N ALA A 26 -25.63 -40.50 -8.64
CA ALA A 26 -24.46 -41.09 -7.99
C ALA A 26 -23.18 -40.25 -8.22
N GLY A 27 -23.02 -39.64 -9.40
CA GLY A 27 -21.89 -38.74 -9.71
C GLY A 27 -21.92 -37.44 -8.89
N VAL A 28 -23.10 -36.86 -8.67
CA VAL A 28 -23.27 -35.61 -7.90
C VAL A 28 -23.03 -35.86 -6.40
N VAL A 29 -23.42 -37.00 -5.85
CA VAL A 29 -23.17 -37.37 -4.44
C VAL A 29 -21.70 -37.67 -4.21
N ALA A 30 -20.98 -38.27 -5.17
CA ALA A 30 -19.55 -38.53 -5.06
C ALA A 30 -18.69 -37.24 -5.16
N CYS A 31 -19.10 -36.25 -5.98
CA CYS A 31 -18.46 -34.94 -6.02
C CYS A 31 -18.73 -34.08 -4.78
N ALA A 32 -19.91 -34.19 -4.15
CA ALA A 32 -20.22 -33.44 -2.92
C ALA A 32 -19.46 -33.97 -1.70
N ALA A 33 -19.04 -35.26 -1.69
CA ALA A 33 -18.24 -35.82 -0.59
C ALA A 33 -16.72 -35.50 -0.73
N ALA A 34 -16.24 -35.11 -1.93
CA ALA A 34 -14.86 -34.70 -2.15
C ALA A 34 -14.62 -33.17 -1.96
N ALA A 35 -15.67 -32.39 -1.78
CA ALA A 35 -15.59 -30.95 -1.48
C ALA A 35 -15.42 -30.63 0.00
N GLY A 36 -15.12 -31.61 0.83
CA GLY A 36 -14.82 -31.48 2.23
C GLY A 36 -13.32 -31.30 2.46
N HIS A 37 -12.91 -30.14 2.97
CA HIS A 37 -11.59 -29.80 3.49
C HIS A 37 -10.52 -29.43 2.46
N SER A 38 -10.69 -28.33 1.72
CA SER A 38 -9.58 -27.42 1.59
C SER A 38 -9.50 -26.62 2.92
N ALA A 39 -8.92 -27.22 3.94
CA ALA A 39 -8.33 -26.44 4.99
C ALA A 39 -7.35 -25.51 4.27
N SER A 40 -7.64 -24.21 4.22
CA SER A 40 -6.65 -23.20 3.90
C SER A 40 -5.60 -23.28 5.01
N GLY A 41 -4.69 -24.22 4.87
CA GLY A 41 -3.61 -24.45 5.79
C GLY A 41 -2.71 -23.22 5.77
N ARG A 42 -3.05 -22.23 6.60
CA ARG A 42 -2.13 -21.12 6.85
C ARG A 42 -0.82 -21.74 7.29
N LEU A 43 0.24 -21.51 6.55
CA LEU A 43 1.56 -21.99 6.90
C LEU A 43 1.87 -21.56 8.35
N PRO A 44 2.54 -22.39 9.16
CA PRO A 44 2.88 -21.99 10.53
C PRO A 44 3.70 -20.70 10.51
N THR A 45 3.42 -19.82 11.48
CA THR A 45 4.12 -18.54 11.66
C THR A 45 5.63 -18.74 11.69
N LEU A 46 6.36 -18.00 10.86
CA LEU A 46 7.82 -18.03 10.83
C LEU A 46 8.36 -17.22 12.01
N ARG A 47 9.30 -17.77 12.77
CA ARG A 47 10.12 -16.98 13.70
C ARG A 47 11.42 -16.59 13.00
N ALA A 48 11.46 -15.36 12.47
CA ALA A 48 12.67 -14.82 11.87
C ALA A 48 13.75 -14.55 12.93
N ASP A 49 15.01 -14.80 12.59
CA ASP A 49 16.14 -14.37 13.41
C ASP A 49 16.30 -12.84 13.28
N THR A 50 15.64 -12.12 14.16
CA THR A 50 15.66 -10.65 14.17
C THR A 50 17.03 -10.07 14.54
N VAL A 51 17.88 -10.84 15.24
CA VAL A 51 19.25 -10.42 15.58
C VAL A 51 20.15 -10.48 14.34
N ALA A 52 20.08 -11.59 13.59
CA ALA A 52 20.80 -11.72 12.33
C ALA A 52 20.32 -10.69 11.31
N LEU A 53 18.99 -10.50 11.16
CA LEU A 53 18.43 -9.49 10.26
C LEU A 53 18.91 -8.08 10.62
N ARG A 54 18.88 -7.70 11.90
CA ARG A 54 19.37 -6.40 12.37
C ARG A 54 20.82 -6.18 11.95
N ARG A 55 21.70 -7.17 12.16
CA ARG A 55 23.11 -7.05 11.77
C ARG A 55 23.29 -6.80 10.28
N VAL A 56 22.52 -7.48 9.44
CA VAL A 56 22.55 -7.27 7.98
C VAL A 56 22.08 -5.86 7.62
N LEU A 57 20.94 -5.43 8.17
CA LEU A 57 20.40 -4.10 7.90
C LEU A 57 21.33 -2.99 8.40
N ASP A 58 21.94 -3.15 9.59
CA ASP A 58 22.92 -2.19 10.13
C ASP A 58 24.17 -2.14 9.24
N SER A 59 24.67 -3.27 8.74
CA SER A 59 25.82 -3.31 7.82
C SER A 59 25.51 -2.58 6.50
N ILE A 60 24.30 -2.75 5.93
CA ILE A 60 23.90 -2.03 4.72
C ILE A 60 23.79 -0.52 5.02
N ALA A 61 23.21 -0.15 6.17
CA ALA A 61 23.05 1.23 6.58
C ALA A 61 24.40 1.93 6.85
N ASP A 62 25.39 1.21 7.41
CA ASP A 62 26.73 1.74 7.69
C ASP A 62 27.57 1.94 6.43
N ALA A 63 27.29 1.17 5.36
CA ALA A 63 27.95 1.32 4.07
C ALA A 63 27.39 2.50 3.23
N HIS A 64 26.25 3.07 3.61
CA HIS A 64 25.58 4.14 2.88
C HIS A 64 26.20 5.53 3.14
N HIS A 65 26.41 6.30 2.07
CA HIS A 65 26.92 7.68 2.17
C HIS A 65 25.79 8.70 2.38
N GLY A 66 25.21 8.66 3.54
CA GLY A 66 24.11 9.49 4.02
C GLY A 66 23.64 9.01 5.39
N ILE A 67 22.42 9.31 5.76
CA ILE A 67 21.82 8.88 7.02
C ILE A 67 20.69 7.92 6.72
N VAL A 68 20.73 6.70 7.26
CA VAL A 68 19.71 5.67 7.12
C VAL A 68 19.00 5.43 8.44
N GLY A 69 17.66 5.48 8.41
CA GLY A 69 16.78 5.02 9.47
C GLY A 69 15.86 3.92 8.95
N TYR A 70 15.54 2.95 9.80
CA TYR A 70 14.56 1.93 9.45
C TYR A 70 13.73 1.47 10.65
N SER A 71 12.56 0.90 10.36
CA SER A 71 11.72 0.17 11.31
C SER A 71 11.10 -1.03 10.60
N VAL A 72 11.21 -2.22 11.20
CA VAL A 72 10.60 -3.47 10.70
C VAL A 72 9.76 -4.08 11.79
N ILE A 73 8.53 -4.47 11.45
CA ILE A 73 7.53 -5.05 12.36
C ILE A 73 7.01 -6.35 11.76
N ASP A 74 7.18 -7.44 12.46
CA ASP A 74 6.50 -8.70 12.18
C ASP A 74 5.12 -8.68 12.84
N LEU A 75 4.06 -8.60 12.06
CA LEU A 75 2.69 -8.49 12.58
C LEU A 75 2.15 -9.79 13.18
N GLU A 76 2.78 -10.93 12.90
CA GLU A 76 2.33 -12.24 13.42
C GLU A 76 2.97 -12.56 14.77
N THR A 77 4.21 -12.11 15.01
CA THR A 77 4.93 -12.35 16.27
C THR A 77 5.01 -11.12 17.16
N GLY A 78 4.76 -9.93 16.62
CA GLY A 78 4.95 -8.65 17.30
C GLY A 78 6.42 -8.23 17.42
N ALA A 79 7.36 -8.98 16.84
CA ALA A 79 8.78 -8.64 16.89
C ALA A 79 9.06 -7.33 16.12
N ARG A 80 9.93 -6.50 16.69
CA ARG A 80 10.30 -5.19 16.14
C ARG A 80 11.80 -4.98 16.16
N ILE A 81 12.34 -4.44 15.10
CA ILE A 81 13.72 -3.93 15.04
C ILE A 81 13.70 -2.56 14.38
N SER A 82 14.54 -1.66 14.87
CA SER A 82 14.69 -0.32 14.26
C SER A 82 16.10 0.23 14.48
N ARG A 83 16.49 1.15 13.59
CA ARG A 83 17.67 1.99 13.69
C ARG A 83 17.24 3.43 13.45
N ARG A 84 17.65 4.37 14.30
CA ARG A 84 17.19 5.77 14.26
C ARG A 84 15.65 5.86 14.16
N GLY A 85 14.96 4.91 14.82
CA GLY A 85 13.53 4.70 14.65
C GLY A 85 12.68 5.90 15.04
N ASP A 86 13.14 6.71 16.00
CA ASP A 86 12.45 7.92 16.49
C ASP A 86 13.11 9.22 15.99
N GLU A 87 14.13 9.12 15.15
CA GLU A 87 14.74 10.28 14.51
C GLU A 87 13.85 10.77 13.37
N THR A 88 13.70 12.08 13.22
CA THR A 88 12.90 12.68 12.17
C THR A 88 13.60 12.67 10.82
N PHE A 89 12.85 12.26 9.79
CA PHE A 89 13.27 12.22 8.39
C PHE A 89 12.30 13.02 7.52
N PRO A 90 12.82 13.74 6.49
CA PRO A 90 11.99 14.22 5.40
C PRO A 90 11.30 13.03 4.72
N THR A 91 10.04 13.17 4.38
CA THR A 91 9.25 12.07 3.82
C THR A 91 9.19 12.07 2.31
N ALA A 92 9.42 13.22 1.68
CA ALA A 92 8.98 13.44 0.31
C ALA A 92 7.52 12.95 0.15
N SER A 93 7.19 12.19 -0.91
CA SER A 93 5.83 11.72 -1.18
C SER A 93 5.31 10.63 -0.24
N LEU A 94 6.15 10.01 0.59
CA LEU A 94 5.67 9.01 1.56
C LEU A 94 4.62 9.59 2.52
N ILE A 95 4.65 10.90 2.81
CA ILE A 95 3.66 11.58 3.66
C ILE A 95 2.23 11.48 3.12
N LYS A 96 2.04 11.18 1.82
CA LYS A 96 0.73 11.04 1.19
C LYS A 96 -0.11 9.92 1.82
N VAL A 97 0.52 8.95 2.48
CA VAL A 97 -0.18 7.93 3.28
C VAL A 97 -0.99 8.58 4.40
N SER A 98 -0.44 9.57 5.11
CA SER A 98 -1.17 10.30 6.15
C SER A 98 -2.35 11.11 5.61
N ILE A 99 -2.21 11.63 4.38
CA ILE A 99 -3.30 12.32 3.66
C ILE A 99 -4.39 11.32 3.31
N LEU A 100 -4.04 10.16 2.74
CA LEU A 100 -4.98 9.09 2.40
C LEU A 100 -5.79 8.64 3.63
N VAL A 101 -5.12 8.36 4.75
CA VAL A 101 -5.79 7.99 6.02
C VAL A 101 -6.74 9.08 6.48
N THR A 102 -6.39 10.36 6.33
CA THR A 102 -7.25 11.48 6.73
C THR A 102 -8.47 11.61 5.82
N VAL A 103 -8.32 11.42 4.50
CA VAL A 103 -9.44 11.37 3.55
C VAL A 103 -10.45 10.31 3.98
N TYR A 104 -10.00 9.08 4.20
CA TYR A 104 -10.88 7.98 4.60
C TYR A 104 -11.46 8.14 6.01
N ASP A 105 -10.75 8.79 6.93
CA ASP A 105 -11.29 9.16 8.25
C ASP A 105 -12.47 10.15 8.14
N LEU A 106 -12.34 11.15 7.26
CA LEU A 106 -13.42 12.12 7.02
C LEU A 106 -14.61 11.48 6.30
N VAL A 107 -14.36 10.56 5.38
CA VAL A 107 -15.41 9.77 4.71
C VAL A 107 -16.16 8.91 5.74
N ALA A 108 -15.44 8.18 6.58
CA ALA A 108 -16.03 7.35 7.63
C ALA A 108 -16.88 8.16 8.63
N LYS A 109 -16.55 9.44 8.82
CA LYS A 109 -17.30 10.38 9.67
C LYS A 109 -18.46 11.09 8.94
N GLY A 110 -18.69 10.81 7.66
CA GLY A 110 -19.69 11.50 6.83
C GLY A 110 -19.40 12.99 6.58
N GLN A 111 -18.14 13.42 6.74
CA GLN A 111 -17.69 14.81 6.53
C GLN A 111 -17.13 15.04 5.12
N LEU A 112 -16.97 14.00 4.34
CA LEU A 112 -16.50 13.98 2.97
C LEU A 112 -17.16 12.82 2.23
N SER A 113 -17.45 12.98 0.93
CA SER A 113 -17.82 11.86 0.07
C SER A 113 -16.68 11.54 -0.91
N LEU A 114 -16.48 10.26 -1.19
CA LEU A 114 -15.57 9.84 -2.26
C LEU A 114 -16.03 10.33 -3.64
N ASP A 115 -17.33 10.59 -3.82
CA ASP A 115 -17.94 11.11 -5.05
C ASP A 115 -17.93 12.64 -5.13
N ASP A 116 -17.45 13.35 -4.08
CA ASP A 116 -17.37 14.82 -4.11
C ASP A 116 -16.48 15.27 -5.28
N PRO A 117 -16.95 16.23 -6.11
CA PRO A 117 -16.20 16.69 -7.27
C PRO A 117 -15.02 17.59 -6.85
N LEU A 118 -13.91 17.42 -7.55
CA LEU A 118 -12.70 18.24 -7.48
C LEU A 118 -12.45 18.81 -8.88
N THR A 119 -12.50 20.13 -9.01
CA THR A 119 -12.22 20.81 -10.28
C THR A 119 -10.73 21.13 -10.39
N VAL A 120 -10.08 20.61 -11.42
CA VAL A 120 -8.68 20.92 -11.74
C VAL A 120 -8.59 22.28 -12.38
N LEU A 121 -8.05 23.28 -11.68
CA LEU A 121 -7.76 24.59 -12.26
C LEU A 121 -6.29 24.69 -12.68
N LYS A 122 -6.00 25.55 -13.65
CA LYS A 122 -4.61 25.73 -14.14
C LYS A 122 -3.65 26.12 -13.01
N ILE A 123 -4.12 26.86 -12.02
CA ILE A 123 -3.33 27.28 -10.85
C ILE A 123 -2.99 26.12 -9.90
N ASP A 124 -3.76 25.03 -9.91
CA ASP A 124 -3.53 23.86 -9.06
C ASP A 124 -2.52 22.90 -9.68
N GLN A 125 -2.29 22.98 -10.99
CA GLN A 125 -1.39 22.11 -11.72
C GLN A 125 0.05 22.42 -11.37
N VAL A 126 0.71 21.43 -10.75
CA VAL A 126 2.11 21.52 -10.31
C VAL A 126 2.96 20.44 -10.95
N PRO A 127 4.28 20.68 -11.13
CA PRO A 127 5.16 19.74 -11.82
C PRO A 127 5.47 18.47 -10.97
N GLY A 128 6.30 17.61 -11.53
CA GLY A 128 6.81 16.38 -10.94
C GLY A 128 5.92 15.20 -11.23
N SER A 129 5.70 14.34 -10.23
CA SER A 129 4.96 13.07 -10.41
C SER A 129 3.49 13.30 -10.72
N GLY A 130 2.93 12.40 -11.54
CA GLY A 130 1.51 12.35 -11.88
C GLY A 130 1.16 12.95 -13.23
N ILE A 131 -0.09 12.78 -13.62
CA ILE A 131 -0.62 13.11 -14.96
C ILE A 131 -1.59 14.29 -14.96
N ILE A 132 -2.16 14.67 -13.81
CA ILE A 132 -3.19 15.73 -13.75
C ILE A 132 -2.63 17.07 -14.23
N GLN A 133 -1.32 17.32 -14.07
CA GLN A 133 -0.66 18.52 -14.58
C GLN A 133 -0.83 18.75 -16.09
N PHE A 134 -1.16 17.70 -16.85
CA PHE A 134 -1.35 17.74 -18.30
C PHE A 134 -2.82 17.78 -18.73
N LEU A 135 -3.77 17.64 -17.80
CA LEU A 135 -5.18 17.65 -18.12
C LEU A 135 -5.68 19.07 -18.44
N HIS A 136 -6.84 19.15 -19.10
CA HIS A 136 -7.46 20.42 -19.41
C HIS A 136 -7.90 21.17 -18.16
N ASN A 137 -7.80 22.50 -18.19
CA ASN A 137 -8.39 23.37 -17.18
C ASN A 137 -9.91 23.13 -17.11
N GLY A 138 -10.44 22.95 -15.89
CA GLY A 138 -11.85 22.63 -15.68
C GLY A 138 -12.18 21.14 -15.71
N THR A 139 -11.19 20.23 -15.87
CA THR A 139 -11.41 18.78 -15.68
C THR A 139 -11.95 18.52 -14.29
N ILE A 140 -12.98 17.70 -14.20
CA ILE A 140 -13.58 17.28 -12.91
C ILE A 140 -13.13 15.86 -12.62
N LEU A 141 -12.59 15.66 -11.43
CA LEU A 141 -12.26 14.36 -10.82
C LEU A 141 -13.09 14.22 -9.55
N THR A 142 -13.20 13.02 -9.02
CA THR A 142 -13.77 12.78 -7.71
C THR A 142 -12.67 12.75 -6.64
N VAL A 143 -13.05 12.86 -5.36
CA VAL A 143 -12.13 12.60 -4.23
C VAL A 143 -11.52 11.20 -4.33
N HIS A 144 -12.31 10.20 -4.77
CA HIS A 144 -11.85 8.84 -5.05
C HIS A 144 -10.73 8.83 -6.09
N ASP A 145 -10.94 9.45 -7.25
CA ASP A 145 -9.95 9.47 -8.34
C ASP A 145 -8.65 10.14 -7.90
N ALA A 146 -8.76 11.27 -7.18
CA ALA A 146 -7.60 11.99 -6.66
C ALA A 146 -6.85 11.17 -5.62
N ALA A 147 -7.54 10.45 -4.73
CA ALA A 147 -6.91 9.56 -3.74
C ALA A 147 -6.15 8.41 -4.41
N TRP A 148 -6.71 7.82 -5.46
CA TRP A 148 -6.04 6.79 -6.26
C TRP A 148 -4.80 7.35 -6.96
N LEU A 149 -4.90 8.44 -7.72
CA LEU A 149 -3.79 9.04 -8.45
C LEU A 149 -2.67 9.52 -7.50
N MET A 150 -3.04 10.12 -6.35
CA MET A 150 -2.07 10.51 -5.33
C MET A 150 -1.28 9.32 -4.80
N SER A 151 -1.91 8.18 -4.60
CA SER A 151 -1.33 7.03 -3.93
C SER A 151 -0.57 6.11 -4.89
N THR A 152 -1.11 5.86 -6.11
CA THR A 152 -0.57 4.88 -7.06
C THR A 152 0.57 5.42 -7.91
N ILE A 153 0.44 6.63 -8.44
CA ILE A 153 1.45 7.30 -9.28
C ILE A 153 2.02 8.56 -8.63
N SER A 154 1.74 8.73 -7.33
CA SER A 154 2.26 9.87 -6.55
C SER A 154 1.90 11.25 -7.12
N ASP A 155 0.71 11.42 -7.73
CA ASP A 155 0.30 12.66 -8.40
C ASP A 155 0.29 13.85 -7.44
N ASN A 156 1.10 14.87 -7.77
CA ASN A 156 1.27 16.06 -6.93
C ASN A 156 0.08 17.02 -7.02
N THR A 157 -0.56 17.11 -8.18
CA THR A 157 -1.76 17.94 -8.33
C THR A 157 -2.93 17.31 -7.59
N ALA A 158 -3.11 15.97 -7.66
CA ALA A 158 -4.10 15.25 -6.85
C ALA A 158 -3.87 15.51 -5.35
N THR A 159 -2.61 15.46 -4.91
CA THR A 159 -2.25 15.76 -3.50
C THR A 159 -2.73 17.14 -3.08
N ASN A 160 -2.51 18.15 -3.92
CA ASN A 160 -2.89 19.53 -3.63
C ASN A 160 -4.40 19.72 -3.59
N LEU A 161 -5.13 19.14 -4.54
CA LEU A 161 -6.60 19.16 -4.57
C LEU A 161 -7.20 18.53 -3.31
N LEU A 162 -6.66 17.39 -2.88
CA LEU A 162 -7.10 16.74 -1.65
C LEU A 162 -6.77 17.59 -0.42
N LEU A 163 -5.57 18.17 -0.33
CA LEU A 163 -5.19 19.04 0.79
C LEU A 163 -6.03 20.30 0.88
N ASP A 164 -6.51 20.85 -0.25
CA ASP A 164 -7.48 21.94 -0.25
C ASP A 164 -8.83 21.51 0.32
N ARG A 165 -9.26 20.31 -0.02
CA ARG A 165 -10.55 19.76 0.42
C ARG A 165 -10.55 19.39 1.91
N ILE A 166 -9.46 18.79 2.42
CA ILE A 166 -9.41 18.25 3.79
C ILE A 166 -8.70 19.18 4.78
N ILE A 167 -7.88 20.13 4.33
CA ILE A 167 -7.07 21.07 5.11
C ILE A 167 -5.92 20.37 5.88
N ILE A 168 -4.68 20.86 5.71
CA ILE A 168 -3.46 20.27 6.30
C ILE A 168 -3.58 20.02 7.81
N ARG A 169 -4.19 20.94 8.57
CA ARG A 169 -4.34 20.81 10.04
C ARG A 169 -5.20 19.61 10.46
N ARG A 170 -6.12 19.15 9.64
CA ARG A 170 -6.87 17.91 9.91
C ARG A 170 -6.00 16.66 9.77
N VAL A 171 -5.01 16.69 8.85
CA VAL A 171 -4.02 15.60 8.77
C VAL A 171 -3.24 15.52 10.07
N TRP A 172 -2.78 16.66 10.62
CA TRP A 172 -2.10 16.68 11.90
C TRP A 172 -2.97 16.12 13.03
N ALA A 173 -4.21 16.62 13.15
CA ALA A 173 -5.13 16.15 14.17
C ALA A 173 -5.41 14.64 14.09
N LYS A 174 -5.51 14.10 12.86
CA LYS A 174 -5.65 12.66 12.65
C LYS A 174 -4.41 11.90 13.10
N MET A 175 -3.22 12.34 12.71
CA MET A 175 -1.97 11.72 13.13
C MET A 175 -1.80 11.78 14.66
N ASP A 176 -2.10 12.92 15.29
CA ASP A 176 -2.10 13.06 16.76
C ASP A 176 -3.05 12.06 17.44
N SER A 177 -4.24 11.86 16.88
CA SER A 177 -5.23 10.90 17.43
C SER A 177 -4.76 9.44 17.35
N LEU A 178 -3.80 9.14 16.47
CA LEU A 178 -3.17 7.84 16.33
C LEU A 178 -1.84 7.72 17.11
N GLY A 179 -1.44 8.78 17.85
CA GLY A 179 -0.17 8.80 18.60
C GLY A 179 1.06 9.13 17.74
N LEU A 180 0.88 9.59 16.49
CA LEU A 180 1.94 9.85 15.51
C LEU A 180 2.32 11.33 15.50
N GLN A 181 2.95 11.81 16.58
CA GLN A 181 3.16 13.23 16.82
C GLN A 181 4.22 13.88 15.93
N HIS A 182 5.12 13.09 15.31
CA HIS A 182 6.16 13.59 14.42
C HIS A 182 5.76 13.49 12.94
N THR A 183 4.61 12.86 12.63
CA THR A 183 4.13 12.71 11.25
C THR A 183 3.31 13.93 10.86
N ARG A 184 3.89 14.81 10.02
CA ARG A 184 3.33 16.12 9.67
C ARG A 184 3.46 16.43 8.19
N VAL A 185 2.36 16.84 7.57
CA VAL A 185 2.34 17.54 6.28
C VAL A 185 2.61 19.01 6.53
N HIS A 186 3.53 19.63 5.81
CA HIS A 186 3.87 21.04 6.04
C HIS A 186 3.18 21.99 5.06
N SER A 187 3.13 21.63 3.79
CA SER A 187 2.63 22.47 2.70
C SER A 187 2.00 21.63 1.60
N LYS A 188 1.45 22.26 0.59
CA LYS A 188 1.15 21.60 -0.68
C LYS A 188 2.42 21.31 -1.46
N SER A 189 2.37 20.31 -2.35
CA SER A 189 3.46 19.94 -3.25
C SER A 189 3.82 21.14 -4.15
N PHE A 190 5.11 21.50 -4.22
CA PHE A 190 5.66 22.64 -4.98
C PHE A 190 5.10 24.03 -4.60
N LEU A 191 4.22 24.14 -3.62
CA LEU A 191 3.61 25.39 -3.17
C LEU A 191 4.00 25.67 -1.70
N ARG A 192 5.30 25.94 -1.45
CA ARG A 192 5.81 26.21 -0.10
C ARG A 192 5.14 27.42 0.59
N ASN A 193 4.65 28.38 -0.16
CA ASN A 193 3.88 29.50 0.36
C ASN A 193 2.55 29.10 1.02
N SER A 194 2.06 27.88 0.77
CA SER A 194 0.91 27.28 1.45
C SER A 194 1.26 26.65 2.81
N SER A 195 2.51 26.78 3.27
CA SER A 195 2.99 26.11 4.47
C SER A 195 2.29 26.61 5.74
N VAL A 196 1.85 25.64 6.54
CA VAL A 196 1.31 25.86 7.90
C VAL A 196 2.41 25.79 8.98
N ALA A 197 3.66 25.47 8.57
CA ALA A 197 4.85 25.37 9.42
C ALA A 197 6.11 25.67 8.58
N MET A 198 6.37 26.97 8.32
CA MET A 198 7.37 27.40 7.35
C MET A 198 8.77 26.89 7.68
N ASP A 199 9.24 26.99 8.93
CA ASP A 199 10.57 26.56 9.34
C ASP A 199 10.74 25.05 9.10
N SER A 200 9.74 24.24 9.42
CA SER A 200 9.73 22.80 9.16
C SER A 200 9.68 22.50 7.66
N SER A 201 8.91 23.29 6.88
CA SER A 201 8.84 23.15 5.42
C SER A 201 10.18 23.47 4.74
N VAL A 202 10.94 24.43 5.25
CA VAL A 202 12.30 24.72 4.78
C VAL A 202 13.24 23.55 5.07
N LYS A 203 13.16 22.96 6.27
CA LYS A 203 14.04 21.88 6.71
C LYS A 203 13.71 20.52 6.12
N TYR A 204 12.42 20.17 6.04
CA TYR A 204 11.96 18.83 5.71
C TYR A 204 11.15 18.76 4.40
N GLY A 205 10.88 19.88 3.75
CA GLY A 205 10.07 19.91 2.53
C GLY A 205 8.58 19.67 2.80
N LEU A 206 7.96 18.80 2.00
CA LEU A 206 6.53 18.50 2.00
C LEU A 206 6.02 17.97 3.34
N GLY A 207 6.83 17.13 4.00
CA GLY A 207 6.45 16.53 5.26
C GLY A 207 7.62 15.88 6.00
N VAL A 208 7.35 15.50 7.25
CA VAL A 208 8.28 14.84 8.18
C VAL A 208 7.60 13.68 8.86
N THR A 209 8.36 12.66 9.22
CA THR A 209 7.94 11.53 10.07
C THR A 209 9.16 10.90 10.74
N THR A 210 8.95 9.84 11.52
CA THR A 210 10.00 8.92 11.96
C THR A 210 9.77 7.53 11.36
N PRO A 211 10.81 6.70 11.20
CA PRO A 211 10.63 5.32 10.74
C PRO A 211 9.62 4.52 11.58
N ASN A 212 9.65 4.69 12.91
CA ASN A 212 8.74 4.00 13.82
C ASN A 212 7.29 4.47 13.65
N GLU A 213 7.05 5.78 13.54
CA GLU A 213 5.68 6.30 13.37
C GLU A 213 5.06 5.89 12.04
N MET A 214 5.82 5.97 10.94
CA MET A 214 5.27 5.57 9.64
C MET A 214 5.05 4.05 9.57
N ALA A 215 5.96 3.24 10.14
CA ALA A 215 5.74 1.79 10.27
C ALA A 215 4.50 1.50 11.14
N HIS A 216 4.31 2.24 12.23
CA HIS A 216 3.12 2.08 13.06
C HIS A 216 1.83 2.49 12.33
N LEU A 217 1.85 3.49 11.45
CA LEU A 217 0.70 3.84 10.63
C LEU A 217 0.30 2.68 9.69
N PHE A 218 1.28 2.03 9.04
CA PHE A 218 1.03 0.83 8.23
C PHE A 218 0.53 -0.35 9.07
N GLU A 219 1.09 -0.55 10.27
CA GLU A 219 0.59 -1.55 11.21
C GLU A 219 -0.86 -1.28 11.60
N LEU A 220 -1.22 -0.04 11.93
CA LEU A 220 -2.61 0.33 12.27
C LEU A 220 -3.56 0.03 11.11
N MET A 221 -3.20 0.36 9.86
CA MET A 221 -3.99 -0.02 8.69
C MET A 221 -4.10 -1.54 8.54
N ALA A 222 -3.01 -2.28 8.69
CA ALA A 222 -3.00 -3.74 8.58
C ALA A 222 -3.86 -4.45 9.65
N LEU A 223 -4.09 -3.78 10.78
CA LEU A 223 -4.91 -4.26 11.90
C LEU A 223 -6.34 -3.69 11.91
N GLY A 224 -6.72 -2.88 10.92
CA GLY A 224 -8.04 -2.25 10.84
C GLY A 224 -8.28 -1.16 11.89
N LYS A 225 -7.22 -0.49 12.36
CA LYS A 225 -7.22 0.45 13.49
C LYS A 225 -6.82 1.89 13.13
N ALA A 226 -6.45 2.15 11.88
CA ALA A 226 -6.13 3.52 11.45
C ALA A 226 -7.41 4.36 11.32
N VAL A 227 -8.46 3.81 10.71
CA VAL A 227 -9.80 4.40 10.59
C VAL A 227 -10.85 3.41 11.06
N ASN A 228 -11.07 2.36 10.31
CA ASN A 228 -11.89 1.19 10.61
C ASN A 228 -11.51 0.06 9.62
N PRO A 229 -11.90 -1.21 9.88
CA PRO A 229 -11.47 -2.34 9.05
C PRO A 229 -11.79 -2.21 7.56
N ALA A 230 -12.94 -1.66 7.19
CA ALA A 230 -13.34 -1.51 5.79
C ALA A 230 -12.50 -0.43 5.08
N SER A 231 -12.38 0.77 5.68
CA SER A 231 -11.56 1.86 5.13
C SER A 231 -10.10 1.47 5.03
N ASP A 232 -9.56 0.82 6.06
CA ASP A 232 -8.16 0.41 6.12
C ASP A 232 -7.84 -0.64 5.04
N SER A 233 -8.74 -1.60 4.83
CA SER A 233 -8.62 -2.58 3.73
C SER A 233 -8.62 -1.89 2.36
N THR A 234 -9.51 -0.91 2.14
CA THR A 234 -9.55 -0.15 0.88
C THR A 234 -8.27 0.66 0.67
N MET A 235 -7.76 1.32 1.71
CA MET A 235 -6.50 2.07 1.61
C MET A 235 -5.31 1.17 1.30
N LEU A 236 -5.24 -0.02 1.89
CA LEU A 236 -4.19 -0.99 1.58
C LEU A 236 -4.31 -1.49 0.14
N ASP A 237 -5.53 -1.76 -0.35
CA ASP A 237 -5.77 -2.14 -1.75
C ASP A 237 -5.27 -1.04 -2.72
N ILE A 238 -5.56 0.24 -2.45
CA ILE A 238 -5.03 1.35 -3.23
C ILE A 238 -3.49 1.34 -3.24
N LEU A 239 -2.87 1.13 -2.08
CA LEU A 239 -1.41 1.12 -1.95
C LEU A 239 -0.75 -0.11 -2.60
N GLU A 240 -1.48 -1.21 -2.79
CA GLU A 240 -1.03 -2.38 -3.56
C GLU A 240 -0.90 -2.08 -5.07
N HIS A 241 -1.56 -1.03 -5.56
CA HIS A 241 -1.48 -0.58 -6.95
C HIS A 241 -0.41 0.51 -7.17
N ASN A 242 0.46 0.78 -6.20
CA ASN A 242 1.59 1.68 -6.40
C ASN A 242 2.52 1.13 -7.49
N THR A 243 2.96 2.01 -8.39
CA THR A 243 3.74 1.63 -9.57
C THR A 243 5.26 1.71 -9.37
N THR A 244 5.72 2.11 -8.19
CA THR A 244 7.15 2.22 -7.87
C THR A 244 7.71 0.85 -7.46
N ASP A 245 8.63 0.28 -8.22
CA ASP A 245 9.17 -1.05 -7.99
C ASP A 245 10.71 -1.11 -7.87
N PHE A 246 11.38 0.04 -7.80
CA PHE A 246 12.83 0.14 -7.89
C PHE A 246 13.57 0.44 -6.57
N MET A 247 12.86 0.49 -5.43
CA MET A 247 13.43 0.61 -4.08
C MET A 247 13.23 -0.67 -3.26
N LEU A 248 12.45 -0.66 -2.19
CA LEU A 248 12.20 -1.86 -1.38
C LEU A 248 11.61 -3.02 -2.20
N GLN A 249 10.84 -2.73 -3.24
CA GLN A 249 10.20 -3.72 -4.10
C GLN A 249 11.12 -4.30 -5.19
N ARG A 250 12.31 -3.70 -5.43
CA ARG A 250 13.19 -4.03 -6.56
C ARG A 250 13.53 -5.51 -6.68
N TYR A 251 13.75 -6.17 -5.55
CA TYR A 251 14.10 -7.58 -5.49
C TYR A 251 13.02 -8.43 -4.82
N ALA A 252 11.80 -7.91 -4.74
CA ALA A 252 10.69 -8.58 -4.06
C ALA A 252 10.12 -9.79 -4.86
N GLY A 253 10.52 -9.97 -6.13
CA GLY A 253 10.15 -11.14 -6.92
C GLY A 253 8.63 -11.27 -7.13
N GLY A 254 7.87 -10.16 -7.14
CA GLY A 254 6.42 -10.16 -7.26
C GLY A 254 5.68 -10.45 -5.95
N ALA A 255 6.33 -10.34 -4.79
CA ALA A 255 5.66 -10.42 -3.50
C ALA A 255 4.56 -9.34 -3.43
N ARG A 256 3.35 -9.75 -3.04
CA ARG A 256 2.24 -8.82 -2.84
C ARG A 256 2.60 -7.83 -1.74
N ALA A 257 2.44 -6.54 -2.00
CA ALA A 257 2.81 -5.47 -1.10
C ALA A 257 1.88 -4.26 -1.23
N ALA A 258 1.46 -3.70 -0.10
CA ALA A 258 0.89 -2.36 -0.04
C ALA A 258 2.01 -1.40 0.34
N HIS A 259 2.36 -0.42 -0.50
CA HIS A 259 3.54 0.40 -0.27
C HIS A 259 3.39 1.82 -0.78
N LYS A 260 4.24 2.71 -0.26
CA LYS A 260 4.40 4.08 -0.76
C LYS A 260 5.84 4.53 -0.63
N ASP A 261 6.32 5.13 -1.68
CA ASP A 261 7.64 5.72 -1.84
C ASP A 261 7.64 7.25 -1.68
N GLY A 262 8.85 7.82 -1.58
CA GLY A 262 9.07 9.25 -1.61
C GLY A 262 10.50 9.61 -1.99
N GLU A 263 10.66 10.58 -2.90
CA GLU A 263 11.94 10.95 -3.47
C GLU A 263 12.13 12.47 -3.57
N THR A 264 13.33 12.92 -3.23
CA THR A 264 13.91 14.22 -3.60
C THR A 264 15.39 14.01 -3.90
N ASP A 265 16.13 15.05 -4.28
CA ASP A 265 17.56 14.92 -4.59
C ASP A 265 18.34 14.20 -3.49
N ALA A 266 18.15 14.57 -2.23
CA ALA A 266 18.91 14.04 -1.10
C ALA A 266 18.11 13.07 -0.20
N VAL A 267 16.93 12.60 -0.63
CA VAL A 267 16.02 11.76 0.17
C VAL A 267 15.47 10.63 -0.66
N ARG A 268 15.49 9.40 -0.11
CA ARG A 268 14.73 8.25 -0.59
C ARG A 268 14.06 7.58 0.59
N THR A 269 12.76 7.37 0.47
CA THR A 269 11.96 6.76 1.53
C THR A 269 10.98 5.79 0.93
N GLU A 270 10.75 4.67 1.58
CA GLU A 270 9.65 3.78 1.25
C GLU A 270 9.19 3.05 2.50
N CYS A 271 7.87 2.93 2.66
CA CYS A 271 7.24 2.04 3.61
C CYS A 271 6.35 1.04 2.88
N THR A 272 6.36 -0.19 3.36
CA THR A 272 5.65 -1.30 2.76
C THR A 272 5.05 -2.22 3.83
N LEU A 273 3.89 -2.78 3.53
CA LEU A 273 3.34 -3.96 4.16
C LEU A 273 3.44 -5.11 3.15
N TRP A 274 4.35 -6.05 3.37
CA TRP A 274 4.43 -7.27 2.59
C TRP A 274 3.51 -8.36 3.13
N TYR A 275 2.86 -9.09 2.22
CA TYR A 275 2.08 -10.28 2.50
C TYR A 275 2.93 -11.54 2.20
N LEU A 276 4.00 -11.71 2.99
CA LEU A 276 4.87 -12.88 2.94
C LEU A 276 4.25 -14.03 3.76
N ARG A 277 5.06 -15.00 4.18
CA ARG A 277 4.62 -16.02 5.14
C ARG A 277 4.08 -15.41 6.44
N ASN A 278 4.77 -14.39 6.97
CA ASN A 278 4.22 -13.43 7.94
C ASN A 278 3.91 -12.13 7.22
N ARG A 279 2.92 -11.36 7.70
CA ARG A 279 2.76 -9.98 7.27
C ARG A 279 3.84 -9.13 7.92
N VAL A 280 4.61 -8.43 7.12
CA VAL A 280 5.75 -7.65 7.60
C VAL A 280 5.62 -6.21 7.16
N VAL A 281 5.62 -5.29 8.09
CA VAL A 281 5.78 -3.86 7.80
C VAL A 281 7.25 -3.51 7.84
N ALA A 282 7.73 -2.79 6.83
CA ALA A 282 9.07 -2.24 6.80
C ALA A 282 9.04 -0.80 6.29
N CYS A 283 9.66 0.12 7.03
CA CYS A 283 9.92 1.48 6.60
C CYS A 283 11.43 1.71 6.57
N VAL A 284 11.95 2.14 5.44
CA VAL A 284 13.35 2.54 5.27
C VAL A 284 13.39 3.96 4.73
N MET A 285 14.18 4.79 5.36
CA MET A 285 14.29 6.22 5.07
C MET A 285 15.75 6.64 5.00
N THR A 286 16.11 7.38 3.96
CA THR A 286 17.42 7.98 3.84
C THR A 286 17.32 9.50 3.74
N LYS A 287 18.31 10.20 4.26
CA LYS A 287 18.46 11.65 4.12
C LYS A 287 19.94 12.03 4.02
N GLU A 288 20.20 13.24 3.52
CA GLU A 288 21.57 13.75 3.32
C GLU A 288 22.39 12.86 2.38
N ASN A 289 21.72 12.21 1.43
CA ASN A 289 22.35 11.34 0.46
C ASN A 289 23.40 12.09 -0.37
N LYS A 290 24.59 11.51 -0.51
CA LYS A 290 25.66 12.08 -1.33
C LYS A 290 25.42 11.83 -2.82
N ASP A 291 24.91 10.66 -3.15
CA ASP A 291 24.48 10.36 -4.52
C ASP A 291 23.05 10.87 -4.75
N GLN A 292 22.94 12.00 -5.46
CA GLN A 292 21.69 12.69 -5.75
C GLN A 292 21.20 12.49 -7.18
N ARG A 293 21.81 11.54 -7.90
CA ARG A 293 21.46 11.28 -9.31
C ARG A 293 20.05 10.71 -9.42
N TRP A 294 19.32 11.12 -10.44
CA TRP A 294 18.00 10.58 -10.79
C TRP A 294 18.14 9.44 -11.80
N ILE A 295 18.76 8.34 -11.35
CA ILE A 295 18.91 7.08 -12.11
C ILE A 295 18.53 5.91 -11.21
N LEU A 296 18.11 4.79 -11.80
CA LEU A 296 17.66 3.61 -11.06
C LEU A 296 18.75 2.97 -10.18
N ASP A 297 20.03 3.18 -10.51
CA ASP A 297 21.16 2.61 -9.80
C ASP A 297 21.91 3.65 -8.95
N ASN A 298 21.23 4.68 -8.47
CA ASN A 298 21.82 5.54 -7.45
C ASN A 298 21.94 4.80 -6.12
N GLU A 299 22.93 5.20 -5.30
CA GLU A 299 23.22 4.52 -4.06
C GLU A 299 22.03 4.42 -3.10
N PRO A 300 21.26 5.47 -2.82
CA PRO A 300 20.13 5.36 -1.88
C PRO A 300 19.04 4.42 -2.34
N GLN A 301 18.73 4.34 -3.65
CA GLN A 301 17.76 3.35 -4.15
C GLN A 301 18.27 1.92 -4.00
N LEU A 302 19.57 1.68 -4.29
CA LEU A 302 20.20 0.36 -4.08
C LEU A 302 20.28 0.00 -2.59
N THR A 303 20.48 0.96 -1.71
CA THR A 303 20.43 0.75 -0.25
C THR A 303 19.07 0.23 0.17
N LEU A 304 17.97 0.90 -0.25
CA LEU A 304 16.61 0.44 0.04
C LEU A 304 16.35 -0.95 -0.58
N ALA A 305 16.76 -1.17 -1.83
CA ALA A 305 16.56 -2.45 -2.52
C ALA A 305 17.25 -3.62 -1.81
N ASN A 306 18.50 -3.43 -1.38
CA ASN A 306 19.25 -4.45 -0.63
C ASN A 306 18.65 -4.72 0.75
N MET A 307 18.15 -3.68 1.44
CA MET A 307 17.43 -3.84 2.70
C MET A 307 16.11 -4.61 2.49
N GLY A 308 15.36 -4.30 1.43
CA GLY A 308 14.16 -5.04 1.05
C GLY A 308 14.44 -6.52 0.82
N LEU A 309 15.49 -6.84 0.06
CA LEU A 309 15.92 -8.23 -0.18
C LEU A 309 16.27 -8.95 1.12
N ALA A 310 17.01 -8.30 2.02
CA ALA A 310 17.39 -8.90 3.31
C ALA A 310 16.15 -9.19 4.18
N ILE A 311 15.17 -8.29 4.20
CA ILE A 311 13.92 -8.46 4.96
C ILE A 311 13.11 -9.62 4.37
N ILE A 312 12.89 -9.63 3.06
CA ILE A 312 12.13 -10.68 2.38
C ILE A 312 12.75 -12.07 2.64
N ASN A 313 14.07 -12.18 2.52
CA ASN A 313 14.79 -13.44 2.79
C ASN A 313 14.62 -13.91 4.25
N ALA A 314 14.64 -12.98 5.21
CA ALA A 314 14.48 -13.30 6.63
C ALA A 314 13.06 -13.81 6.96
N PHE A 315 12.05 -13.41 6.20
CA PHE A 315 10.64 -13.76 6.41
C PHE A 315 10.13 -14.83 5.43
N GLY A 316 11.01 -15.64 4.85
CA GLY A 316 10.67 -16.84 4.09
C GLY A 316 10.58 -16.64 2.58
N GLY A 317 11.04 -15.51 2.08
CA GLY A 317 11.04 -15.22 0.65
C GLY A 317 9.64 -15.07 0.06
N VAL A 318 9.58 -14.98 -1.27
CA VAL A 318 8.31 -14.95 -2.00
C VAL A 318 7.71 -16.36 -1.99
N PRO A 319 6.44 -16.56 -1.58
CA PRO A 319 5.78 -17.84 -1.76
C PRO A 319 5.82 -18.24 -3.25
N PRO A 320 6.01 -19.53 -3.57
CA PRO A 320 5.91 -19.97 -4.96
C PRO A 320 4.53 -19.56 -5.51
N ALA A 321 4.52 -19.05 -6.75
CA ALA A 321 3.28 -18.71 -7.41
C ALA A 321 2.32 -19.91 -7.37
N PRO A 322 1.01 -19.72 -7.14
CA PRO A 322 0.06 -20.82 -7.22
C PRO A 322 0.17 -21.45 -8.62
N PRO A 323 0.05 -22.80 -8.74
CA PRO A 323 0.10 -23.44 -10.03
C PRO A 323 -0.92 -22.80 -10.95
N SER A 324 -0.47 -22.42 -12.15
CA SER A 324 -1.36 -21.87 -13.19
C SER A 324 -2.47 -22.88 -13.47
N SER A 325 -3.70 -22.47 -13.23
CA SER A 325 -4.91 -23.23 -13.54
C SER A 325 -5.12 -23.37 -15.04
#